data_f8add97781ccb7f5b542fc4dca90b481
#
_entry.id   f8add97781ccb7f5b542fc4dca90b481
#
_cell.length_a   1.000
_cell.length_b   1.000
_cell.length_c   1.000
_cell.angle_alpha   90.00
_cell.angle_beta   90.00
_cell.angle_gamma   90.00
#
_symmetry.space_group_name_H-M   'P 1'
#
loop_
_entity.id
_entity.type
_entity.pdbx_description
1 polymer ?
#
loop_
_entity_poly.entity_id
_entity_poly.type
_entity_poly.pdbx_seq_one_letter_code
_entity_poly.pdbx_strand_id
1 'polypeptide(L)'
;MISVGVDVSKEKSTICILKPYGEVIQKPFEVNHTEKELSKLSLTLKELNDDIRIVMEATGSYHLPILTYFKEQKFYVSVINPLVMKKYCNMTLRKGKTDKLD
;
A
#
# COMPACT_ATOMS: atom_id res chain seq x y z
N MET A 1 0.46 -4.19 -14.76
CA MET A 1 0.42 -3.15 -13.72
C MET A 1 0.16 -3.78 -12.36
N ILE A 2 0.87 -3.33 -11.36
CA ILE A 2 0.71 -3.85 -10.01
C ILE A 2 0.29 -2.70 -9.11
N SER A 3 -0.72 -2.94 -8.28
CA SER A 3 -1.22 -1.95 -7.34
C SER A 3 -0.74 -2.27 -5.94
N VAL A 4 -0.26 -1.26 -5.25
CA VAL A 4 0.22 -1.41 -3.88
C VAL A 4 -0.61 -0.49 -3.00
N GLY A 5 -1.39 -1.09 -2.11
CA GLY A 5 -2.18 -0.32 -1.16
C GLY A 5 -1.41 -0.15 0.12
N VAL A 6 -1.36 1.08 0.61
CA VAL A 6 -0.63 1.41 1.84
C VAL A 6 -1.61 2.02 2.84
N ASP A 7 -1.89 1.26 3.88
CA ASP A 7 -2.76 1.74 4.96
C ASP A 7 -1.84 2.30 6.04
N VAL A 8 -1.72 3.63 6.06
CA VAL A 8 -0.75 4.33 6.91
C VAL A 8 -1.28 4.50 8.32
N SER A 9 -0.47 4.19 9.31
CA SER A 9 -0.75 4.58 10.67
C SER A 9 0.47 5.32 11.20
N LYS A 10 0.52 5.57 12.49
CA LYS A 10 1.49 6.51 13.03
C LYS A 10 2.94 6.10 12.79
N GLU A 11 3.27 4.85 13.04
CA GLU A 11 4.65 4.39 12.96
C GLU A 11 4.87 3.25 11.99
N LYS A 12 3.82 2.74 11.42
CA LYS A 12 3.92 1.63 10.48
C LYS A 12 2.75 1.67 9.52
N SER A 13 2.88 0.90 8.46
CA SER A 13 1.84 0.81 7.45
C SER A 13 1.59 -0.64 7.12
N THR A 14 0.36 -0.95 6.73
CA THR A 14 0.02 -2.27 6.22
C THR A 14 0.05 -2.18 4.70
N ILE A 15 0.76 -3.11 4.10
CA ILE A 15 0.98 -3.13 2.66
C ILE A 15 0.23 -4.27 2.03
N CYS A 16 -0.48 -4.01 0.95
CA CYS A 16 -1.08 -5.07 0.15
C CYS A 16 -0.67 -4.90 -1.30
N ILE A 17 -0.27 -5.98 -1.92
CA ILE A 17 0.25 -5.97 -3.29
C ILE A 17 -0.67 -6.81 -4.16
N LEU A 18 -1.21 -6.21 -5.20
CA LEU A 18 -2.23 -6.83 -6.02
C LEU A 18 -1.91 -6.72 -7.50
N LYS A 19 -2.26 -7.75 -8.24
CA LYS A 19 -2.22 -7.69 -9.69
C LYS A 19 -3.52 -7.10 -10.19
N PRO A 20 -3.61 -6.76 -11.49
CA PRO A 20 -4.87 -6.36 -12.07
C PRO A 20 -5.93 -7.42 -11.79
N TYR A 21 -7.15 -6.98 -11.66
CA TYR A 21 -8.28 -7.87 -11.36
C TYR A 21 -8.30 -8.36 -9.92
N GLY A 22 -7.48 -7.76 -9.05
CA GLY A 22 -7.56 -8.04 -7.62
C GLY A 22 -6.85 -9.29 -7.14
N GLU A 23 -6.07 -9.93 -7.98
CA GLU A 23 -5.32 -11.10 -7.55
C GLU A 23 -4.26 -10.67 -6.55
N VAL A 24 -4.22 -11.31 -5.39
CA VAL A 24 -3.27 -10.96 -4.33
C VAL A 24 -1.93 -11.61 -4.61
N ILE A 25 -0.88 -10.80 -4.74
CA ILE A 25 0.47 -11.32 -4.94
C ILE A 25 1.04 -11.80 -3.63
N GLN A 26 0.76 -11.09 -2.56
CA GLN A 26 1.31 -11.40 -1.26
C GLN A 26 0.31 -10.98 -0.21
N LYS A 27 0.18 -11.78 0.86
CA LYS A 27 -0.71 -11.44 1.95
C LYS A 27 -0.32 -10.11 2.56
N PRO A 28 -1.27 -9.37 3.13
CA PRO A 28 -0.94 -8.08 3.74
C PRO A 28 0.14 -8.25 4.80
N PHE A 29 1.05 -7.30 4.86
CA PHE A 29 2.13 -7.33 5.84
C PHE A 29 2.41 -5.92 6.31
N GLU A 30 3.03 -5.80 7.47
CA GLU A 30 3.33 -4.51 8.07
C GLU A 30 4.76 -4.11 7.80
N VAL A 31 4.97 -2.81 7.62
CA VAL A 31 6.29 -2.23 7.41
C VAL A 31 6.39 -1.03 8.34
N ASN A 32 7.45 -0.98 9.15
CA ASN A 32 7.69 0.17 9.98
C ASN A 32 8.22 1.33 9.13
N HIS A 33 7.98 2.55 9.60
CA HIS A 33 8.38 3.73 8.85
C HIS A 33 9.85 4.07 9.12
N THR A 34 10.73 3.10 8.90
CA THR A 34 12.17 3.30 9.02
C THR A 34 12.78 3.18 7.64
N GLU A 35 13.89 3.84 7.46
CA GLU A 35 14.57 3.79 6.17
C GLU A 35 14.91 2.36 5.80
N LYS A 36 15.31 1.57 6.77
CA LYS A 36 15.67 0.18 6.54
C LYS A 36 14.51 -0.61 5.94
N GLU A 37 13.34 -0.50 6.54
CA GLU A 37 12.19 -1.29 6.06
C GLU A 37 11.59 -0.72 4.80
N LEU A 38 11.56 0.60 4.67
CA LEU A 38 11.05 1.22 3.46
C LEU A 38 11.96 0.92 2.27
N SER A 39 13.26 0.91 2.50
CA SER A 39 14.22 0.57 1.47
C SER A 39 14.04 -0.86 1.01
N LYS A 40 13.83 -1.77 1.95
CA LYS A 40 13.61 -3.16 1.63
C LYS A 40 12.33 -3.34 0.82
N LEU A 41 11.28 -2.63 1.21
CA LEU A 41 10.02 -2.68 0.47
C LEU A 41 10.21 -2.15 -0.95
N SER A 42 10.93 -1.05 -1.11
CA SER A 42 11.18 -0.47 -2.42
C SER A 42 11.91 -1.45 -3.33
N LEU A 43 12.91 -2.15 -2.79
CA LEU A 43 13.62 -3.15 -3.57
C LEU A 43 12.69 -4.27 -3.99
N THR A 44 11.85 -4.73 -3.07
CA THR A 44 10.90 -5.79 -3.36
C THR A 44 9.98 -5.37 -4.51
N LEU A 45 9.48 -4.15 -4.46
CA LEU A 45 8.56 -3.67 -5.50
C LEU A 45 9.28 -3.53 -6.84
N LYS A 46 10.52 -3.05 -6.83
CA LYS A 46 11.27 -2.91 -8.07
C LYS A 46 11.60 -4.25 -8.70
N GLU A 47 11.78 -5.27 -7.88
CA GLU A 47 12.09 -6.61 -8.38
C GLU A 47 10.90 -7.26 -9.06
N LEU A 48 9.71 -6.74 -8.86
CA LEU A 48 8.53 -7.26 -9.56
C LEU A 48 8.59 -6.94 -11.06
N ASN A 49 9.42 -5.97 -11.42
CA ASN A 49 9.67 -5.63 -12.82
C ASN A 49 8.39 -5.32 -13.58
N ASP A 50 7.56 -4.50 -13.00
CA ASP A 50 6.28 -4.13 -13.58
C ASP A 50 5.99 -2.69 -13.23
N ASP A 51 4.96 -2.14 -13.84
CA ASP A 51 4.48 -0.79 -13.54
C ASP A 51 3.84 -0.82 -12.16
N ILE A 52 4.41 -0.10 -11.22
CA ILE A 52 3.94 -0.09 -9.83
C ILE A 52 3.16 1.17 -9.56
N ARG A 53 1.95 1.01 -9.06
CA ARG A 53 1.09 2.12 -8.69
C ARG A 53 0.80 2.01 -7.20
N ILE A 54 1.26 2.98 -6.42
CA ILE A 54 1.06 2.98 -4.98
C ILE A 54 -0.12 3.86 -4.65
N VAL A 55 -1.02 3.37 -3.81
CA VAL A 55 -2.20 4.10 -3.37
C VAL A 55 -2.16 4.15 -1.86
N MET A 56 -2.22 5.34 -1.27
CA MET A 56 -2.22 5.45 0.18
C MET A 56 -3.29 6.43 0.64
N GLU A 57 -3.72 6.27 1.88
CA GLU A 57 -4.74 7.16 2.39
C GLU A 57 -4.10 8.37 3.07
N ALA A 58 -4.79 9.50 3.00
CA ALA A 58 -4.35 10.72 3.64
C ALA A 58 -4.82 10.70 5.08
N THR A 59 -3.94 10.36 6.00
CA THR A 59 -4.27 10.24 7.40
C THR A 59 -3.50 11.27 8.18
N GLY A 60 -4.13 12.41 8.46
CA GLY A 60 -3.46 13.50 9.12
C GLY A 60 -2.19 13.84 8.36
N SER A 61 -1.06 13.84 9.06
CA SER A 61 0.22 14.10 8.41
C SER A 61 1.11 12.85 8.39
N TYR A 62 0.61 11.74 8.88
CA TYR A 62 1.45 10.54 9.00
C TYR A 62 1.87 9.98 7.65
N HIS A 63 1.09 10.22 6.61
CA HIS A 63 1.42 9.69 5.29
C HIS A 63 2.51 10.51 4.58
N LEU A 64 2.78 11.73 5.02
CA LEU A 64 3.69 12.62 4.29
C LEU A 64 5.11 12.08 4.16
N PRO A 65 5.75 11.59 5.23
CA PRO A 65 7.10 11.04 5.09
C PRO A 65 7.14 9.85 4.15
N ILE A 66 6.11 9.02 4.20
CA ILE A 66 6.05 7.83 3.34
C ILE A 66 5.87 8.24 1.89
N LEU A 67 4.99 9.20 1.65
CA LEU A 67 4.75 9.74 0.31
C LEU A 67 6.06 10.29 -0.27
N THR A 68 6.76 11.09 0.52
CA THR A 68 8.01 11.68 0.08
C THR A 68 9.03 10.59 -0.26
N TYR A 69 9.14 9.59 0.59
CA TYR A 69 10.08 8.52 0.37
C TYR A 69 9.80 7.79 -0.95
N PHE A 70 8.56 7.40 -1.18
CA PHE A 70 8.22 6.68 -2.39
C PHE A 70 8.39 7.54 -3.65
N LYS A 71 8.11 8.82 -3.55
CA LYS A 71 8.33 9.70 -4.69
C LYS A 71 9.80 9.84 -5.01
N GLU A 72 10.65 9.87 -3.99
CA GLU A 72 12.08 9.92 -4.20
C GLU A 72 12.58 8.66 -4.87
N GLN A 73 11.90 7.54 -4.63
CA GLN A 73 12.23 6.27 -5.27
C GLN A 73 11.61 6.15 -6.66
N LYS A 74 10.97 7.21 -7.15
CA LYS A 74 10.41 7.27 -8.50
C LYS A 74 9.18 6.41 -8.69
N PHE A 75 8.45 6.13 -7.63
CA PHE A 75 7.19 5.42 -7.75
C PHE A 75 6.05 6.40 -8.04
N TYR A 76 5.05 5.91 -8.73
CA TYR A 76 3.82 6.65 -8.93
C TYR A 76 2.95 6.45 -7.68
N VAL A 77 2.61 7.54 -7.00
CA VAL A 77 1.86 7.46 -5.75
C VAL A 77 0.61 8.33 -5.85
N SER A 78 -0.52 7.75 -5.48
CA SER A 78 -1.78 8.48 -5.37
C SER A 78 -2.20 8.51 -3.90
N VAL A 79 -2.62 9.68 -3.44
CA VAL A 79 -3.12 9.83 -2.08
C VAL A 79 -4.61 10.00 -2.18
N ILE A 80 -5.35 9.15 -1.49
CA ILE A 80 -6.80 9.15 -1.61
C ILE A 80 -7.47 9.33 -0.26
N ASN A 81 -8.75 9.55 -0.31
CA ASN A 81 -9.58 9.71 0.86
C ASN A 81 -9.60 8.40 1.67
N PRO A 82 -9.49 8.47 3.01
CA PRO A 82 -9.47 7.26 3.83
C PRO A 82 -10.66 6.33 3.59
N LEU A 83 -11.82 6.87 3.33
CA LEU A 83 -12.99 6.04 3.11
C LEU A 83 -12.85 5.22 1.82
N VAL A 84 -12.32 5.86 0.78
CA VAL A 84 -12.09 5.17 -0.48
C VAL A 84 -11.04 4.09 -0.32
N MET A 85 -9.99 4.38 0.44
CA MET A 85 -8.93 3.41 0.69
C MET A 85 -9.46 2.20 1.45
N LYS A 86 -10.31 2.43 2.44
CA LYS A 86 -10.90 1.36 3.20
C LYS A 86 -11.74 0.46 2.30
N LYS A 87 -12.53 1.05 1.42
CA LYS A 87 -13.32 0.28 0.48
C LYS A 87 -12.43 -0.54 -0.45
N TYR A 88 -11.39 0.09 -0.98
CA TYR A 88 -10.46 -0.57 -1.87
C TYR A 88 -9.84 -1.80 -1.20
N CYS A 89 -9.35 -1.63 0.01
CA CYS A 89 -8.74 -2.74 0.73
C CYS A 89 -9.75 -3.82 1.07
N ASN A 90 -10.96 -3.44 1.46
CA ASN A 90 -11.98 -4.43 1.78
C ASN A 90 -12.38 -5.23 0.55
N MET A 91 -12.45 -4.59 -0.59
CA MET A 91 -12.81 -5.27 -1.82
C MET A 91 -11.74 -6.24 -2.28
N THR A 92 -10.46 -5.87 -2.07
CA THR A 92 -9.37 -6.67 -2.60
C THR A 92 -8.80 -7.65 -1.61
N LEU A 93 -8.73 -7.28 -0.33
CA LEU A 93 -8.12 -8.11 0.67
C LEU A 93 -9.08 -9.02 1.39
N ARG A 94 -10.33 -8.65 1.44
CA ARG A 94 -11.33 -9.45 2.13
C ARG A 94 -12.17 -10.27 1.19
N LYS A 95 -11.73 -10.33 -0.02
CA LYS A 95 -12.41 -11.14 -0.97
C LYS A 95 -12.50 -12.56 -0.44
N GLY A 96 -13.66 -13.11 -0.41
CA GLY A 96 -13.86 -14.45 0.09
C GLY A 96 -14.07 -14.52 1.58
N LYS A 97 -13.86 -13.45 2.31
CA LYS A 97 -14.12 -13.46 3.68
C LYS A 97 -15.34 -12.76 3.94
N THR A 98 -15.99 -13.10 4.73
CA THR A 98 -17.11 -12.54 4.92
C THR A 98 -17.00 -11.61 5.84
N ASP A 99 -16.76 -11.26 6.20
CA ASP A 99 -16.66 -10.55 7.12
C ASP A 99 -17.37 -9.80 7.34
N LYS A 100 -17.87 -9.78 7.87
CA LYS A 100 -18.52 -9.18 8.18
C LYS A 100 -18.30 -8.13 8.39
N LEU A 101 -18.44 -7.58 8.42
CA LEU A 101 -18.21 -6.62 8.46
C LEU A 101 -18.42 -5.89 8.87
N ASP A 102 -18.51 -5.90 8.99
CA ASP A 102 -18.50 -5.38 9.32
C ASP A 102 -18.43 -4.77 9.31
#